data_a8e511c89ba1362255b0a829130e4e73
#
_entry.id   a8e511c89ba1362255b0a829130e4e73
#
_cell.length_a   1.000
_cell.length_b   1.000
_cell.length_c   1.000
_cell.angle_alpha   90.00
_cell.angle_beta   90.00
_cell.angle_gamma   90.00
#
_symmetry.space_group_name_H-M   'P 1'
#
loop_
_entity.id
_entity.type
_entity.pdbx_description
1 polymer ?
#
loop_
_entity_poly.entity_id
_entity_poly.type
_entity_poly.pdbx_seq_one_letter_code
_entity_poly.pdbx_strand_id
1 'polypeptide(L)'
;SVLRDGKMIMTKPTAETNMGELIAAMVGRSLESRFPPVDNSPGDTILSVQHLSTKYAPYLQDIIFDVREGEIFGLYGLVGAGRTELLETIFGVRTRAAGRVYFKNRLMNFSNANEAIEHGFAMITEERKANVLFLKCDLTFNTTIANLRQ
;
A
#
# COMPACT_ATOMS: atom_id res chain seq x y z
N SER A 1 -10.30 -30.32 -8.04
CA SER A 1 -11.47 -29.65 -7.42
C SER A 1 -11.12 -28.21 -7.05
N VAL A 2 -12.08 -27.31 -7.23
CA VAL A 2 -11.97 -25.88 -6.84
C VAL A 2 -13.02 -25.60 -5.78
N LEU A 3 -12.58 -25.01 -4.66
CA LEU A 3 -13.44 -24.50 -3.60
C LEU A 3 -13.37 -22.97 -3.55
N ARG A 4 -14.50 -22.33 -3.25
CA ARG A 4 -14.59 -20.90 -3.02
C ARG A 4 -15.62 -20.65 -1.92
N ASP A 5 -15.26 -19.84 -0.93
CA ASP A 5 -16.11 -19.49 0.22
C ASP A 5 -16.72 -20.70 0.92
N GLY A 6 -15.93 -21.80 1.06
CA GLY A 6 -16.35 -23.04 1.68
C GLY A 6 -17.29 -23.91 0.82
N LYS A 7 -17.55 -23.54 -0.44
CA LYS A 7 -18.40 -24.31 -1.37
C LYS A 7 -17.58 -24.93 -2.48
N MET A 8 -17.94 -26.16 -2.87
CA MET A 8 -17.41 -26.81 -4.07
C MET A 8 -17.96 -26.10 -5.31
N ILE A 9 -17.08 -25.56 -6.13
CA ILE A 9 -17.46 -24.84 -7.36
C ILE A 9 -17.39 -25.78 -8.57
N MET A 10 -16.32 -26.57 -8.69
CA MET A 10 -16.16 -27.53 -9.75
C MET A 10 -15.19 -28.65 -9.38
N THR A 11 -15.37 -29.80 -10.01
CA THR A 11 -14.42 -30.92 -10.01
C THR A 11 -14.29 -31.45 -11.44
N LYS A 12 -13.07 -31.39 -11.98
CA LYS A 12 -12.72 -31.89 -13.32
C LYS A 12 -11.35 -32.57 -13.30
N PRO A 13 -11.07 -33.47 -14.24
CA PRO A 13 -9.72 -33.99 -14.49
C PRO A 13 -8.79 -32.82 -14.88
N THR A 14 -7.53 -32.88 -14.43
CA THR A 14 -6.55 -31.81 -14.72
C THR A 14 -6.32 -31.62 -16.22
N ALA A 15 -6.36 -32.70 -16.98
CA ALA A 15 -6.19 -32.66 -18.44
C ALA A 15 -7.32 -31.92 -19.20
N GLU A 16 -8.50 -31.79 -18.58
CA GLU A 16 -9.68 -31.13 -19.15
C GLU A 16 -9.84 -29.66 -18.63
N THR A 17 -8.87 -29.19 -17.87
CA THR A 17 -8.96 -27.89 -17.21
C THR A 17 -7.84 -26.97 -17.70
N ASN A 18 -8.16 -25.72 -17.94
CA ASN A 18 -7.19 -24.70 -18.28
C ASN A 18 -7.06 -23.65 -17.17
N MET A 19 -5.98 -22.88 -17.19
CA MET A 19 -5.67 -21.89 -16.17
C MET A 19 -6.74 -20.78 -16.05
N GLY A 20 -7.30 -20.35 -17.17
CA GLY A 20 -8.36 -19.33 -17.19
C GLY A 20 -9.63 -19.78 -16.47
N GLU A 21 -10.05 -21.03 -16.74
CA GLU A 21 -11.21 -21.64 -16.08
C GLU A 21 -10.98 -21.81 -14.56
N LEU A 22 -9.78 -22.24 -14.16
CA LEU A 22 -9.42 -22.34 -12.75
C LEU A 22 -9.48 -20.97 -12.04
N ILE A 23 -8.88 -19.96 -12.63
CA ILE A 23 -8.88 -18.60 -12.08
C ILE A 23 -10.32 -18.06 -11.99
N ALA A 24 -11.12 -18.20 -13.04
CA ALA A 24 -12.52 -17.77 -13.03
C ALA A 24 -13.34 -18.49 -11.95
N ALA A 25 -13.13 -19.79 -11.77
CA ALA A 25 -13.81 -20.58 -10.74
C ALA A 25 -13.39 -20.15 -9.32
N MET A 26 -12.10 -19.84 -9.10
CA MET A 26 -11.58 -19.40 -7.80
C MET A 26 -12.04 -17.97 -7.45
N VAL A 27 -12.03 -17.05 -8.43
CA VAL A 27 -12.33 -15.63 -8.22
C VAL A 27 -13.82 -15.33 -8.35
N GLY A 28 -14.57 -16.14 -9.10
CA GLY A 28 -16.01 -16.01 -9.30
C GLY A 28 -16.42 -15.04 -10.41
N ARG A 29 -15.47 -14.55 -11.18
CA ARG A 29 -15.69 -13.72 -12.37
C ARG A 29 -14.66 -14.06 -13.44
N SER A 30 -15.04 -13.91 -14.71
CA SER A 30 -14.07 -13.96 -15.81
C SER A 30 -13.14 -12.75 -15.69
N LEU A 31 -11.85 -12.97 -15.76
CA LEU A 31 -10.88 -11.93 -15.95
C LEU A 31 -10.72 -11.74 -17.46
N GLU A 32 -11.41 -10.76 -18.04
CA GLU A 32 -11.30 -10.44 -19.47
C GLU A 32 -9.87 -10.02 -19.84
N SER A 33 -9.17 -9.38 -18.90
CA SER A 33 -7.75 -9.09 -18.98
C SER A 33 -7.11 -9.20 -17.60
N ARG A 34 -5.98 -9.95 -17.52
CA ARG A 34 -5.18 -10.02 -16.29
C ARG A 34 -4.50 -8.69 -15.99
N PHE A 35 -4.18 -7.94 -17.03
CA PHE A 35 -3.53 -6.65 -17.00
C PHE A 35 -4.29 -5.71 -17.97
N PRO A 36 -5.35 -5.04 -17.49
CA PRO A 36 -6.04 -4.08 -18.35
C PRO A 36 -5.06 -2.98 -18.77
N PRO A 37 -5.14 -2.51 -20.02
CA PRO A 37 -4.33 -1.37 -20.44
C PRO A 37 -4.63 -0.18 -19.52
N VAL A 38 -3.60 0.43 -18.99
CA VAL A 38 -3.70 1.65 -18.20
C VAL A 38 -3.14 2.76 -19.05
N ASP A 39 -3.98 3.69 -19.44
CA ASP A 39 -3.56 4.95 -20.05
C ASP A 39 -3.22 5.91 -18.91
N ASN A 40 -1.96 5.87 -18.48
CA ASN A 40 -1.45 6.72 -17.43
C ASN A 40 -0.21 7.47 -17.95
N SER A 41 -0.30 8.79 -17.97
CA SER A 41 0.81 9.68 -18.29
C SER A 41 1.29 10.35 -16.99
N PRO A 42 2.30 9.81 -16.33
CA PRO A 42 2.82 10.39 -15.09
C PRO A 42 3.30 11.82 -15.33
N GLY A 43 2.89 12.73 -14.43
CA GLY A 43 3.30 14.12 -14.45
C GLY A 43 4.70 14.37 -13.87
N ASP A 44 4.88 15.53 -13.26
CA ASP A 44 6.12 15.92 -12.59
C ASP A 44 6.34 15.11 -11.30
N THR A 45 7.59 15.13 -10.79
CA THR A 45 7.92 14.50 -9.52
C THR A 45 7.15 15.18 -8.39
N ILE A 46 6.30 14.42 -7.69
CA ILE A 46 5.49 14.90 -6.57
C ILE A 46 6.12 14.53 -5.22
N LEU A 47 6.75 13.36 -5.13
CA LEU A 47 7.46 12.89 -3.93
C LEU A 47 8.90 12.53 -4.31
N SER A 48 9.86 13.04 -3.56
CA SER A 48 11.28 12.68 -3.68
C SER A 48 11.83 12.27 -2.32
N VAL A 49 12.36 11.05 -2.26
CA VAL A 49 13.00 10.50 -1.09
C VAL A 49 14.50 10.43 -1.36
N GLN A 50 15.30 11.09 -0.52
CA GLN A 50 16.73 11.24 -0.72
C GLN A 50 17.50 10.73 0.49
N HIS A 51 18.33 9.70 0.27
CA HIS A 51 19.25 9.13 1.25
C HIS A 51 18.58 8.76 2.60
N LEU A 52 17.33 8.31 2.55
CA LEU A 52 16.55 8.01 3.74
C LEU A 52 17.09 6.76 4.43
N SER A 53 17.30 6.88 5.74
CA SER A 53 17.72 5.78 6.60
C SER A 53 16.83 5.70 7.84
N THR A 54 16.51 4.48 8.28
CA THR A 54 15.69 4.24 9.47
C THR A 54 16.56 4.15 10.72
N LYS A 55 16.02 4.62 11.85
CA LYS A 55 16.73 4.60 13.13
C LYS A 55 16.69 3.24 13.81
N TYR A 56 15.64 2.46 13.59
CA TYR A 56 15.41 1.17 14.25
C TYR A 56 15.28 0.05 13.21
N ALA A 57 15.56 -1.18 13.64
CA ALA A 57 15.44 -2.36 12.81
C ALA A 57 14.00 -2.55 12.23
N PRO A 58 13.86 -3.08 10.98
CA PRO A 58 14.95 -3.36 10.07
C PRO A 58 15.65 -2.06 9.62
N TYR A 59 16.99 -2.11 9.61
CA TYR A 59 17.78 -0.93 9.25
C TYR A 59 17.79 -0.77 7.72
N LEU A 60 16.99 0.17 7.24
CA LEU A 60 17.09 0.64 5.86
C LEU A 60 18.15 1.74 5.79
N GLN A 61 18.98 1.68 4.77
CA GLN A 61 20.06 2.64 4.58
C GLN A 61 20.04 3.16 3.15
N ASP A 62 20.22 4.46 3.04
CA ASP A 62 20.47 5.15 1.77
C ASP A 62 19.39 4.92 0.70
N ILE A 63 18.12 4.96 1.10
CA ILE A 63 16.99 4.75 0.20
C ILE A 63 16.74 6.02 -0.62
N ILE A 64 16.72 5.85 -1.94
CA ILE A 64 16.50 6.94 -2.90
C ILE A 64 15.45 6.49 -3.91
N PHE A 65 14.39 7.28 -4.10
CA PHE A 65 13.43 7.12 -5.18
C PHE A 65 12.58 8.38 -5.34
N ASP A 66 11.99 8.52 -6.52
CA ASP A 66 11.03 9.56 -6.86
C ASP A 66 9.70 8.94 -7.26
N VAL A 67 8.60 9.62 -6.97
CA VAL A 67 7.24 9.26 -7.42
C VAL A 67 6.65 10.46 -8.14
N ARG A 68 6.05 10.23 -9.32
CA ARG A 68 5.43 11.25 -10.14
C ARG A 68 3.95 11.41 -9.85
N GLU A 69 3.40 12.54 -10.19
CA GLU A 69 1.96 12.78 -10.10
C GLU A 69 1.20 11.77 -10.98
N GLY A 70 0.15 11.15 -10.40
CA GLY A 70 -0.64 10.12 -11.08
C GLY A 70 0.05 8.76 -11.24
N GLU A 71 1.28 8.59 -10.76
CA GLU A 71 2.02 7.34 -10.85
C GLU A 71 1.56 6.33 -9.78
N ILE A 72 1.50 5.05 -10.17
CA ILE A 72 1.44 3.92 -9.26
C ILE A 72 2.85 3.36 -9.10
N PHE A 73 3.52 3.73 -8.03
CA PHE A 73 4.88 3.28 -7.74
C PHE A 73 4.88 2.01 -6.89
N GLY A 74 5.55 0.95 -7.36
CA GLY A 74 5.59 -0.35 -6.70
C GLY A 74 6.89 -0.56 -5.90
N LEU A 75 6.75 -0.86 -4.60
CA LEU A 75 7.85 -1.32 -3.75
C LEU A 75 7.76 -2.83 -3.58
N TYR A 76 8.73 -3.56 -4.11
CA TYR A 76 8.80 -5.02 -4.03
C TYR A 76 9.95 -5.48 -3.13
N GLY A 77 9.80 -6.64 -2.48
CA GLY A 77 10.83 -7.23 -1.64
C GLY A 77 10.33 -8.43 -0.84
N LEU A 78 11.24 -9.16 -0.24
CA LEU A 78 10.92 -10.29 0.64
C LEU A 78 10.20 -9.83 1.90
N VAL A 79 9.54 -10.77 2.58
CA VAL A 79 8.97 -10.54 3.92
C VAL A 79 10.09 -10.10 4.86
N GLY A 80 9.86 -9.02 5.61
CA GLY A 80 10.87 -8.42 6.50
C GLY A 80 11.87 -7.48 5.81
N ALA A 81 11.72 -7.18 4.51
CA ALA A 81 12.60 -6.25 3.80
C ALA A 81 12.45 -4.77 4.21
N GLY A 82 11.58 -4.45 5.15
CA GLY A 82 11.44 -3.09 5.68
C GLY A 82 10.55 -2.15 4.87
N ARG A 83 9.69 -2.68 3.97
CA ARG A 83 8.78 -1.85 3.15
C ARG A 83 7.79 -1.06 3.99
N THR A 84 7.17 -1.71 4.97
CA THR A 84 6.25 -1.07 5.92
C THR A 84 6.96 0.01 6.72
N GLU A 85 8.16 -0.30 7.23
CA GLU A 85 8.98 0.62 8.01
C GLU A 85 9.43 1.84 7.21
N LEU A 86 9.69 1.66 5.92
CA LEU A 86 9.98 2.77 5.00
C LEU A 86 8.78 3.71 4.89
N LEU A 87 7.60 3.17 4.61
CA LEU A 87 6.37 3.96 4.49
C LEU A 87 6.00 4.64 5.82
N GLU A 88 6.10 3.95 6.95
CA GLU A 88 5.89 4.50 8.29
C GLU A 88 6.88 5.63 8.61
N THR A 89 8.12 5.52 8.14
CA THR A 89 9.14 6.58 8.32
C THR A 89 8.83 7.80 7.47
N ILE A 90 8.39 7.63 6.24
CA ILE A 90 7.94 8.74 5.37
C ILE A 90 6.70 9.40 5.95
N PHE A 91 5.79 8.61 6.50
CA PHE A 91 4.52 9.07 7.09
C PHE A 91 4.68 9.70 8.49
N GLY A 92 5.87 9.66 9.09
CA GLY A 92 6.15 10.27 10.39
C GLY A 92 5.75 9.42 11.60
N VAL A 93 5.36 8.16 11.41
CA VAL A 93 5.08 7.19 12.49
C VAL A 93 6.38 6.66 13.11
N ARG A 94 7.41 6.49 12.27
CA ARG A 94 8.75 6.07 12.72
C ARG A 94 9.77 7.18 12.59
N THR A 95 10.73 7.20 13.50
CA THR A 95 11.81 8.17 13.49
C THR A 95 12.80 7.87 12.35
N ARG A 96 13.05 8.87 11.53
CA ARG A 96 14.09 8.87 10.51
C ARG A 96 15.47 9.06 11.17
N ALA A 97 16.48 8.30 10.75
CA ALA A 97 17.86 8.46 11.18
C ALA A 97 18.60 9.51 10.34
N ALA A 98 18.40 9.47 9.01
CA ALA A 98 19.03 10.36 8.06
C ALA A 98 18.16 10.51 6.79
N GLY A 99 18.56 11.43 5.91
CA GLY A 99 17.91 11.65 4.61
C GLY A 99 16.83 12.72 4.64
N ARG A 100 16.21 12.94 3.49
CA ARG A 100 15.20 13.99 3.28
C ARG A 100 14.03 13.44 2.47
N VAL A 101 12.84 13.96 2.76
CA VAL A 101 11.62 13.68 2.00
C VAL A 101 11.08 15.01 1.50
N TYR A 102 10.87 15.11 0.21
CA TYR A 102 10.26 16.30 -0.41
C TYR A 102 8.91 15.93 -0.98
N PHE A 103 7.92 16.74 -0.74
CA PHE A 103 6.60 16.64 -1.35
C PHE A 103 6.25 17.98 -2.00
N LYS A 104 5.94 17.95 -3.30
CA LYS A 104 5.69 19.15 -4.12
C LYS A 104 6.81 20.18 -3.96
N ASN A 105 8.06 19.73 -4.04
CA ASN A 105 9.30 20.50 -3.88
C ASN A 105 9.47 21.17 -2.49
N ARG A 106 8.70 20.78 -1.48
CA ARG A 106 8.85 21.26 -0.10
C ARG A 106 9.42 20.16 0.77
N LEU A 107 10.40 20.50 1.60
CA LEU A 107 10.97 19.56 2.57
C LEU A 107 9.92 19.21 3.63
N MET A 108 9.68 17.91 3.81
CA MET A 108 8.77 17.37 4.81
C MET A 108 9.55 16.76 5.98
N ASN A 109 9.11 17.09 7.18
CA ASN A 109 9.70 16.57 8.41
C ASN A 109 8.58 16.30 9.43
N PHE A 110 7.79 15.27 9.15
CA PHE A 110 6.68 14.90 10.01
C PHE A 110 7.17 14.29 11.32
N SER A 111 6.63 14.77 12.41
CA SER A 111 6.88 14.26 13.76
C SER A 111 5.83 13.24 14.20
N ASN A 112 4.72 13.19 13.49
CA ASN A 112 3.59 12.30 13.75
C ASN A 112 2.70 12.17 12.50
N ALA A 113 1.76 11.19 12.54
CA ALA A 113 0.85 10.91 11.44
C ALA A 113 -0.12 12.07 11.11
N ASN A 114 -0.53 12.87 12.10
CA ASN A 114 -1.46 13.98 11.87
C ASN A 114 -0.85 15.03 10.94
N GLU A 115 0.42 15.36 11.14
CA GLU A 115 1.12 16.30 10.27
C GLU A 115 1.17 15.79 8.82
N ALA A 116 1.39 14.49 8.63
CA ALA A 116 1.38 13.89 7.28
C ALA A 116 -0.01 13.98 6.64
N ILE A 117 -1.07 13.69 7.40
CA ILE A 117 -2.46 13.77 6.93
C ILE A 117 -2.82 15.21 6.53
N GLU A 118 -2.44 16.21 7.31
CA GLU A 118 -2.66 17.63 7.00
C GLU A 118 -1.97 18.06 5.69
N HIS A 119 -0.87 17.40 5.33
CA HIS A 119 -0.16 17.63 4.08
C HIS A 119 -0.66 16.77 2.90
N GLY A 120 -1.75 16.01 3.10
CA GLY A 120 -2.38 15.21 2.06
C GLY A 120 -1.82 13.81 1.89
N PHE A 121 -1.04 13.32 2.85
CA PHE A 121 -0.62 11.93 2.88
C PHE A 121 -1.71 11.05 3.50
N ALA A 122 -1.85 9.84 3.00
CA ALA A 122 -2.69 8.80 3.60
C ALA A 122 -1.93 7.48 3.59
N MET A 123 -2.16 6.64 4.60
CA MET A 123 -1.51 5.35 4.73
C MET A 123 -2.53 4.26 5.06
N ILE A 124 -2.46 3.17 4.30
CA ILE A 124 -3.22 1.94 4.58
C ILE A 124 -2.22 0.88 5.00
N THR A 125 -2.41 0.32 6.20
CA THR A 125 -1.51 -0.69 6.74
C THR A 125 -1.92 -2.11 6.34
N GLU A 126 -0.98 -3.04 6.34
CA GLU A 126 -1.23 -4.46 6.07
C GLU A 126 -2.17 -5.07 7.12
N GLU A 127 -1.90 -4.83 8.39
CA GLU A 127 -2.71 -5.28 9.53
C GLU A 127 -3.88 -4.34 9.83
N ARG A 128 -4.94 -4.43 9.02
CA ARG A 128 -6.12 -3.55 9.15
C ARG A 128 -6.85 -3.68 10.47
N LYS A 129 -6.99 -4.92 11.00
CA LYS A 129 -7.72 -5.18 12.25
C LYS A 129 -6.99 -4.61 13.47
N ALA A 130 -5.67 -4.66 13.49
CA ALA A 130 -4.89 -4.18 14.61
C ALA A 130 -4.63 -2.66 14.56
N ASN A 131 -4.43 -2.10 13.36
CA ASN A 131 -3.85 -0.77 13.21
C ASN A 131 -4.80 0.28 12.63
N VAL A 132 -5.92 -0.13 12.02
CA VAL A 132 -6.78 0.81 11.27
C VAL A 132 -8.23 0.78 11.71
N LEU A 133 -8.77 -0.39 12.06
CA LEU A 133 -10.20 -0.54 12.32
C LEU A 133 -10.53 -0.56 13.81
N PHE A 134 -11.50 0.25 14.20
CA PHE A 134 -12.16 0.19 15.51
C PHE A 134 -13.29 -0.83 15.41
N LEU A 135 -12.99 -2.11 15.69
CA LEU A 135 -13.90 -3.26 15.46
C LEU A 135 -15.19 -3.20 16.28
N LYS A 136 -15.25 -2.38 17.32
CA LYS A 136 -16.45 -2.16 18.16
C LYS A 136 -17.29 -0.98 17.71
N CYS A 137 -16.82 -0.22 16.71
CA CYS A 137 -17.50 0.95 16.16
C CYS A 137 -18.15 0.61 14.83
N ASP A 138 -19.13 1.41 14.45
CA ASP A 138 -19.84 1.26 13.17
C ASP A 138 -19.01 1.73 11.96
N LEU A 139 -19.57 1.57 10.78
CA LEU A 139 -18.92 1.97 9.51
C LEU A 139 -18.73 3.49 9.43
N THR A 140 -19.70 4.26 9.91
CA THR A 140 -19.63 5.73 9.85
C THR A 140 -18.44 6.22 10.66
N PHE A 141 -18.28 5.74 11.88
CA PHE A 141 -17.14 6.06 12.72
C PHE A 141 -15.81 5.68 12.03
N ASN A 142 -15.69 4.44 11.54
CA ASN A 142 -14.45 3.95 10.91
C ASN A 142 -14.09 4.69 9.62
N THR A 143 -15.07 5.19 8.86
CA THR A 143 -14.81 5.95 7.63
C THR A 143 -14.47 7.41 7.89
N THR A 144 -14.94 7.98 8.99
CA THR A 144 -14.78 9.42 9.25
C THR A 144 -13.67 9.74 10.26
N ILE A 145 -13.24 8.76 11.08
CA ILE A 145 -12.31 8.98 12.20
C ILE A 145 -11.01 9.70 11.79
N ALA A 146 -10.47 9.39 10.62
CA ALA A 146 -9.25 10.03 10.12
C ALA A 146 -9.46 11.49 9.67
N ASN A 147 -10.70 11.93 9.50
CA ASN A 147 -11.05 13.26 9.03
C ASN A 147 -11.88 14.06 10.04
N LEU A 148 -12.00 13.58 11.27
CA LEU A 148 -12.62 14.31 12.36
C LEU A 148 -11.72 15.50 12.71
N ARG A 149 -12.09 16.68 12.23
CA ARG A 149 -11.52 17.93 12.76
C ARG A 149 -12.16 18.20 14.12
N GLN A 150 -11.33 18.29 15.14
CA GLN A 150 -11.73 18.81 16.43
C GLN A 150 -12.06 20.30 16.33
#